data_8db470ae64cc74cde69fc0859d83cb89
#
_entry.id   8db470ae64cc74cde69fc0859d83cb89
#
_cell.length_a   1.000
_cell.length_b   1.000
_cell.length_c   1.000
_cell.angle_alpha   90.00
_cell.angle_beta   90.00
_cell.angle_gamma   90.00
#
_symmetry.space_group_name_H-M   'P 1'
#
loop_
_entity.id
_entity.type
_entity.pdbx_description
1 polymer ?
#
loop_
_entity_poly.entity_id
_entity_poly.type
_entity_poly.pdbx_seq_one_letter_code
_entity_poly.pdbx_strand_id
1 'polypeptide(L)'
;MGPANCRRESKMANEGKYVIHATIKADGTVARKDVVGAIFGQTEGLLGEDLQLRKLQRTGRIGHVDVNLNNNKGRVKGEILMTSSIDQVSTAVIGAALETIDRIGPCKAIIRVQRIENVNSAKRDTVIDRAKSLLMGMIESGADESKNILEEVRSVLTVDTETEVSGMTAGPNVKGSEAIIIVEGRNDVRNLLKFGIKNLSLI
;
A
#
# COMPACT_ATOMS: atom_id res chain seq x y z
N MET A 1 5.49 -1.69 31.52
CA MET A 1 6.16 -1.97 30.22
C MET A 1 5.54 -1.03 29.19
N GLY A 2 6.27 0.02 28.82
CA GLY A 2 5.74 1.20 28.15
C GLY A 2 5.87 1.21 26.64
N PRO A 3 5.21 2.12 25.97
CA PRO A 3 4.97 2.13 24.53
C PRO A 3 6.14 2.77 23.76
N ALA A 4 7.22 2.01 23.55
CA ALA A 4 8.39 2.51 22.82
C ALA A 4 8.29 2.34 21.28
N ASN A 5 7.30 1.61 20.79
CA ASN A 5 7.21 1.26 19.36
C ASN A 5 6.43 2.28 18.50
N CYS A 6 5.53 3.04 19.12
CA CYS A 6 4.65 3.97 18.39
C CYS A 6 5.37 5.25 17.87
N ARG A 7 6.53 5.62 18.43
CA ARG A 7 7.25 6.87 18.02
C ARG A 7 8.14 6.71 16.79
N ARG A 8 8.51 5.48 16.41
CA ARG A 8 9.37 5.26 15.24
C ARG A 8 8.57 5.17 13.93
N GLU A 9 7.36 4.63 13.98
CA GLU A 9 6.48 4.54 12.80
C GLU A 9 6.01 5.92 12.30
N SER A 10 5.78 6.88 13.21
CA SER A 10 5.29 8.20 12.84
C SER A 10 6.31 9.11 12.12
N LYS A 11 7.62 8.81 12.20
CA LYS A 11 8.65 9.65 11.59
C LYS A 11 8.95 9.26 10.13
N MET A 12 8.59 8.02 9.73
CA MET A 12 8.82 7.50 8.37
C MET A 12 7.62 7.71 7.42
N ALA A 13 6.44 8.01 7.96
CA ALA A 13 5.20 8.10 7.20
C ALA A 13 5.08 9.32 6.26
N ASN A 14 6.05 10.24 6.27
CA ASN A 14 5.86 11.54 5.63
C ASN A 14 6.63 11.78 4.33
N GLU A 15 7.44 10.83 3.84
CA GLU A 15 8.31 11.09 2.68
C GLU A 15 8.18 10.11 1.50
N GLY A 16 7.26 9.14 1.52
CA GLY A 16 7.11 8.16 0.44
C GLY A 16 5.68 7.90 0.04
N LYS A 17 5.49 7.57 -1.23
CA LYS A 17 4.20 7.10 -1.78
C LYS A 17 3.98 5.62 -1.50
N TYR A 18 5.08 4.85 -1.49
CA TYR A 18 5.09 3.41 -1.21
C TYR A 18 6.10 3.08 -0.12
N VAL A 19 5.86 1.99 0.60
CA VAL A 19 6.80 1.38 1.54
C VAL A 19 7.03 -0.06 1.15
N ILE A 20 8.28 -0.42 0.91
CA ILE A 20 8.70 -1.80 0.66
C ILE A 20 9.06 -2.43 2.01
N HIS A 21 8.37 -3.49 2.37
CA HIS A 21 8.65 -4.32 3.54
C HIS A 21 9.36 -5.59 3.09
N ALA A 22 10.58 -5.80 3.53
CA ALA A 22 11.33 -7.00 3.25
C ALA A 22 11.88 -7.63 4.51
N THR A 23 12.09 -8.93 4.49
CA THR A 23 12.77 -9.67 5.54
C THR A 23 14.13 -10.10 5.07
N ILE A 24 15.08 -10.17 5.99
CA ILE A 24 16.43 -10.63 5.74
C ILE A 24 16.76 -11.80 6.66
N LYS A 25 17.45 -12.79 6.13
CA LYS A 25 18.10 -13.87 6.87
C LYS A 25 19.53 -13.98 6.39
N ALA A 26 20.47 -14.03 7.32
CA ALA A 26 21.89 -14.19 6.98
C ALA A 26 22.55 -15.22 7.92
N ASP A 27 23.45 -16.02 7.34
CA ASP A 27 24.27 -17.00 8.07
C ASP A 27 25.58 -16.31 8.46
N GLY A 28 25.65 -15.84 9.70
CA GLY A 28 26.80 -15.12 10.25
C GLY A 28 26.41 -13.80 10.90
N THR A 29 27.39 -13.07 11.41
CA THR A 29 27.19 -11.76 12.02
C THR A 29 27.24 -10.68 10.95
N VAL A 30 26.17 -9.92 10.83
CA VAL A 30 26.01 -8.87 9.83
C VAL A 30 25.61 -7.59 10.56
N ALA A 31 26.24 -6.47 10.23
CA ALA A 31 25.86 -5.17 10.75
C ALA A 31 24.88 -4.45 9.79
N ARG A 32 24.10 -3.51 10.34
CA ARG A 32 23.17 -2.68 9.55
C ARG A 32 23.84 -2.02 8.34
N LYS A 33 25.04 -1.47 8.53
CA LYS A 33 25.82 -0.81 7.47
C LYS A 33 26.18 -1.76 6.33
N ASP A 34 26.41 -3.04 6.65
CA ASP A 34 26.79 -4.06 5.65
C ASP A 34 25.57 -4.43 4.79
N VAL A 35 24.38 -4.51 5.40
CA VAL A 35 23.12 -4.72 4.67
C VAL A 35 22.84 -3.57 3.71
N VAL A 36 22.93 -2.33 4.20
CA VAL A 36 22.74 -1.14 3.38
C VAL A 36 23.76 -1.07 2.25
N GLY A 37 25.04 -1.35 2.56
CA GLY A 37 26.10 -1.43 1.55
C GLY A 37 25.85 -2.49 0.48
N ALA A 38 25.36 -3.67 0.86
CA ALA A 38 25.02 -4.75 -0.07
C ALA A 38 23.84 -4.36 -0.97
N ILE A 39 22.80 -3.73 -0.41
CA ILE A 39 21.63 -3.24 -1.18
C ILE A 39 22.11 -2.29 -2.29
N PHE A 40 22.87 -1.26 -1.95
CA PHE A 40 23.33 -0.30 -2.95
C PHE A 40 24.39 -0.88 -3.90
N GLY A 41 25.27 -1.75 -3.40
CA GLY A 41 26.37 -2.30 -4.20
C GLY A 41 25.93 -3.36 -5.20
N GLN A 42 25.06 -4.28 -4.81
CA GLN A 42 24.66 -5.40 -5.69
C GLN A 42 23.51 -5.03 -6.63
N THR A 43 22.76 -3.96 -6.34
CA THR A 43 21.75 -3.44 -7.28
C THR A 43 22.32 -2.43 -8.27
N GLU A 44 23.56 -1.97 -8.05
CA GLU A 44 24.23 -1.03 -8.95
C GLU A 44 24.50 -1.68 -10.31
N GLY A 45 24.03 -1.05 -11.38
CA GLY A 45 24.14 -1.59 -12.74
C GLY A 45 23.09 -2.64 -13.14
N LEU A 46 22.34 -3.20 -12.17
CA LEU A 46 21.29 -4.19 -12.45
C LEU A 46 20.04 -3.54 -13.05
N LEU A 47 19.68 -2.36 -12.60
CA LEU A 47 18.39 -1.71 -12.88
C LEU A 47 18.47 -0.59 -13.95
N GLY A 48 19.60 -0.43 -14.64
CA GLY A 48 19.80 0.68 -15.56
C GLY A 48 19.99 2.03 -14.85
N GLU A 49 20.25 3.10 -15.64
CA GLU A 49 20.61 4.40 -15.08
C GLU A 49 19.48 5.12 -14.34
N ASP A 50 18.23 4.89 -14.76
CA ASP A 50 17.06 5.59 -14.19
C ASP A 50 16.65 5.05 -12.82
N LEU A 51 16.95 3.79 -12.54
CA LEU A 51 16.60 3.11 -11.30
C LEU A 51 17.82 2.85 -10.38
N GLN A 52 18.91 3.56 -10.58
CA GLN A 52 20.06 3.49 -9.67
C GLN A 52 19.67 3.98 -8.28
N LEU A 53 19.70 3.07 -7.30
CA LEU A 53 19.25 3.37 -5.93
C LEU A 53 19.99 4.55 -5.30
N ARG A 54 21.30 4.70 -5.54
CA ARG A 54 22.09 5.83 -5.05
C ARG A 54 21.62 7.18 -5.62
N LYS A 55 21.31 7.21 -6.92
CA LYS A 55 20.79 8.41 -7.60
C LYS A 55 19.39 8.75 -7.07
N LEU A 56 18.52 7.75 -6.93
CA LEU A 56 17.17 7.91 -6.41
C LEU A 56 17.17 8.37 -4.95
N GLN A 57 18.09 7.87 -4.12
CA GLN A 57 18.22 8.31 -2.73
C GLN A 57 18.72 9.77 -2.66
N ARG A 58 19.74 10.14 -3.44
CA ARG A 58 20.25 11.49 -3.49
C ARG A 58 19.21 12.52 -3.95
N THR A 59 18.31 12.10 -4.83
CA THR A 59 17.22 12.97 -5.33
C THR A 59 15.96 12.91 -4.46
N GLY A 60 15.98 12.19 -3.32
CA GLY A 60 14.82 12.06 -2.41
C GLY A 60 13.68 11.19 -2.97
N ARG A 61 13.91 10.52 -4.11
CA ARG A 61 12.90 9.62 -4.70
C ARG A 61 12.78 8.28 -3.97
N ILE A 62 13.86 7.87 -3.30
CA ILE A 62 13.88 6.76 -2.34
C ILE A 62 14.40 7.32 -1.02
N GLY A 63 13.73 6.97 0.06
CA GLY A 63 14.12 7.38 1.41
C GLY A 63 15.27 6.54 1.98
N HIS A 64 15.52 6.72 3.25
CA HIS A 64 16.51 5.91 3.96
C HIS A 64 16.07 4.44 4.03
N VAL A 65 17.07 3.55 3.92
CA VAL A 65 16.87 2.12 4.17
C VAL A 65 17.00 1.88 5.66
N ASP A 66 15.88 1.60 6.31
CA ASP A 66 15.89 1.20 7.71
C ASP A 66 16.01 -0.31 7.83
N VAL A 67 16.97 -0.73 8.64
CA VAL A 67 17.28 -2.13 8.86
C VAL A 67 17.26 -2.43 10.35
N ASN A 68 16.37 -3.30 10.77
CA ASN A 68 16.31 -3.84 12.12
C ASN A 68 16.82 -5.27 12.10
N LEU A 69 17.92 -5.54 12.78
CA LEU A 69 18.54 -6.86 12.85
C LEU A 69 18.41 -7.45 14.24
N ASN A 70 18.06 -8.73 14.28
CA ASN A 70 18.04 -9.53 15.49
C ASN A 70 19.05 -10.68 15.32
N ASN A 71 20.08 -10.68 16.15
CA ASN A 71 21.14 -11.68 16.11
C ASN A 71 20.85 -12.80 17.12
N ASN A 72 20.73 -14.03 16.63
CA ASN A 72 20.48 -15.18 17.47
C ASN A 72 21.42 -16.33 17.09
N LYS A 73 22.37 -16.64 17.98
CA LYS A 73 23.30 -17.79 17.87
C LYS A 73 24.03 -17.87 16.51
N GLY A 74 24.59 -16.75 16.04
CA GLY A 74 25.34 -16.74 14.78
C GLY A 74 24.50 -16.71 13.49
N ARG A 75 23.18 -16.54 13.62
CA ARG A 75 22.26 -16.27 12.51
C ARG A 75 21.60 -14.93 12.74
N VAL A 76 21.50 -14.15 11.69
CA VAL A 76 20.81 -12.86 11.72
C VAL A 76 19.49 -13.00 10.99
N LYS A 77 18.44 -12.52 11.65
CA LYS A 77 17.14 -12.27 11.03
C LYS A 77 16.80 -10.81 11.22
N GLY A 78 16.13 -10.21 10.27
CA GLY A 78 15.76 -8.82 10.39
C GLY A 78 14.71 -8.39 9.40
N GLU A 79 14.36 -7.11 9.51
CA GLU A 79 13.41 -6.43 8.64
C GLU A 79 14.10 -5.26 7.96
N ILE A 80 13.75 -5.04 6.72
CA ILE A 80 14.21 -3.93 5.90
C ILE A 80 12.96 -3.15 5.51
N LEU A 81 12.98 -1.84 5.78
CA LEU A 81 11.95 -0.90 5.36
C LEU A 81 12.58 0.14 4.44
N MET A 82 11.97 0.33 3.27
CA MET A 82 12.42 1.33 2.31
C MET A 82 11.22 2.10 1.77
N THR A 83 11.24 3.42 1.92
CA THR A 83 10.21 4.29 1.37
C THR A 83 10.55 4.67 -0.07
N SER A 84 9.52 4.75 -0.92
CA SER A 84 9.65 5.08 -2.35
C SER A 84 8.60 6.11 -2.74
N SER A 85 9.04 7.15 -3.48
CA SER A 85 8.17 8.20 -4.04
C SER A 85 8.05 8.09 -5.57
N ILE A 86 8.61 7.04 -6.17
CA ILE A 86 8.49 6.76 -7.61
C ILE A 86 7.17 6.04 -7.92
N ASP A 87 6.92 5.75 -9.17
CA ASP A 87 5.74 5.01 -9.61
C ASP A 87 5.72 3.55 -9.11
N GLN A 88 4.56 2.95 -9.22
CA GLN A 88 4.31 1.60 -8.71
C GLN A 88 5.16 0.53 -9.38
N VAL A 89 5.32 0.61 -10.70
CA VAL A 89 6.07 -0.38 -11.48
C VAL A 89 7.54 -0.32 -11.12
N SER A 90 8.13 0.87 -11.12
CA SER A 90 9.51 1.10 -10.72
C SER A 90 9.77 0.67 -9.27
N THR A 91 8.83 0.90 -8.36
CA THR A 91 8.92 0.45 -6.97
C THR A 91 8.92 -1.08 -6.87
N ALA A 92 8.08 -1.75 -7.66
CA ALA A 92 8.04 -3.22 -7.70
C ALA A 92 9.33 -3.81 -8.28
N VAL A 93 9.91 -3.19 -9.31
CA VAL A 93 11.21 -3.59 -9.89
C VAL A 93 12.32 -3.48 -8.84
N ILE A 94 12.35 -2.40 -8.07
CA ILE A 94 13.32 -2.25 -6.98
C ILE A 94 13.11 -3.33 -5.91
N GLY A 95 11.86 -3.61 -5.54
CA GLY A 95 11.55 -4.70 -4.62
C GLY A 95 12.09 -6.05 -5.10
N ALA A 96 11.87 -6.38 -6.37
CA ALA A 96 12.39 -7.60 -6.98
C ALA A 96 13.94 -7.62 -7.00
N ALA A 97 14.58 -6.49 -7.26
CA ALA A 97 16.03 -6.38 -7.24
C ALA A 97 16.63 -6.63 -5.83
N LEU A 98 15.92 -6.26 -4.76
CA LEU A 98 16.37 -6.59 -3.40
C LEU A 98 16.43 -8.10 -3.16
N GLU A 99 15.57 -8.89 -3.79
CA GLU A 99 15.54 -10.34 -3.64
C GLU A 99 16.68 -11.06 -4.36
N THR A 100 17.38 -10.39 -5.29
CA THR A 100 18.55 -10.95 -5.98
C THR A 100 19.82 -10.91 -5.15
N ILE A 101 19.80 -10.19 -4.01
CA ILE A 101 20.95 -10.08 -3.11
C ILE A 101 21.12 -11.39 -2.36
N ASP A 102 22.22 -12.08 -2.62
CA ASP A 102 22.53 -13.39 -2.06
C ASP A 102 23.65 -13.37 -1.00
N ARG A 103 24.35 -12.24 -0.86
CA ARG A 103 25.47 -12.07 0.08
C ARG A 103 25.46 -10.71 0.76
N ILE A 104 25.89 -10.69 2.02
CA ILE A 104 26.17 -9.47 2.78
C ILE A 104 27.56 -9.62 3.40
N GLY A 105 28.53 -8.93 2.81
CA GLY A 105 29.93 -9.18 3.11
C GLY A 105 30.31 -10.64 2.83
N PRO A 106 30.92 -11.37 3.79
CA PRO A 106 31.27 -12.77 3.62
C PRO A 106 30.08 -13.72 3.85
N CYS A 107 28.98 -13.25 4.41
CA CYS A 107 27.85 -14.07 4.83
C CYS A 107 26.86 -14.29 3.68
N LYS A 108 26.38 -15.54 3.52
CA LYS A 108 25.22 -15.82 2.66
C LYS A 108 23.98 -15.18 3.27
N ALA A 109 23.15 -14.55 2.45
CA ALA A 109 21.95 -13.89 2.88
C ALA A 109 20.79 -14.20 1.92
N ILE A 110 19.58 -14.09 2.44
CA ILE A 110 18.36 -14.20 1.66
C ILE A 110 17.49 -13.02 2.05
N ILE A 111 17.12 -12.22 1.07
CA ILE A 111 16.15 -11.13 1.24
C ILE A 111 14.86 -11.54 0.55
N ARG A 112 13.71 -11.29 1.21
CA ARG A 112 12.37 -11.54 0.66
C ARG A 112 11.48 -10.35 0.93
N VAL A 113 10.92 -9.81 -0.13
CA VAL A 113 9.88 -8.77 -0.05
C VAL A 113 8.59 -9.41 0.42
N GLN A 114 8.05 -8.93 1.52
CA GLN A 114 6.80 -9.42 2.09
C GLN A 114 5.60 -8.73 1.44
N ARG A 115 5.70 -7.41 1.31
CA ARG A 115 4.65 -6.56 0.74
C ARG A 115 5.20 -5.20 0.34
N ILE A 116 4.47 -4.55 -0.55
CA ILE A 116 4.65 -3.14 -0.91
C ILE A 116 3.34 -2.44 -0.60
N GLU A 117 3.37 -1.52 0.34
CA GLU A 117 2.20 -0.76 0.78
C GLU A 117 2.17 0.63 0.13
N ASN A 118 0.98 1.07 -0.27
CA ASN A 118 0.76 2.45 -0.63
C ASN A 118 0.36 3.22 0.64
N VAL A 119 1.18 4.16 1.08
CA VAL A 119 0.97 4.95 2.30
C VAL A 119 -0.36 5.72 2.27
N ASN A 120 -0.79 6.14 1.08
CA ASN A 120 -2.04 6.89 0.94
C ASN A 120 -3.28 5.98 1.03
N SER A 121 -3.19 4.70 0.62
CA SER A 121 -4.31 3.78 0.80
C SER A 121 -4.52 3.44 2.27
N ALA A 122 -3.47 3.17 3.01
CA ALA A 122 -3.56 2.93 4.45
C ALA A 122 -4.16 4.13 5.22
N LYS A 123 -3.80 5.36 4.83
CA LYS A 123 -4.40 6.58 5.40
C LYS A 123 -5.89 6.72 5.02
N ARG A 124 -6.27 6.35 3.79
CA ARG A 124 -7.68 6.36 3.36
C ARG A 124 -8.53 5.41 4.20
N ASP A 125 -8.07 4.19 4.41
CA ASP A 125 -8.78 3.20 5.22
C ASP A 125 -8.99 3.70 6.65
N THR A 126 -7.95 4.29 7.25
CA THR A 126 -8.04 4.92 8.57
C THR A 126 -9.04 6.08 8.61
N VAL A 127 -9.07 6.93 7.58
CA VAL A 127 -10.04 8.04 7.48
C VAL A 127 -11.46 7.51 7.33
N ILE A 128 -11.66 6.48 6.52
CA ILE A 128 -12.96 5.84 6.32
C ILE A 128 -13.47 5.23 7.63
N ASP A 129 -12.62 4.49 8.33
CA ASP A 129 -13.00 3.88 9.60
C ASP A 129 -13.29 4.93 10.68
N ARG A 130 -12.52 6.01 10.71
CA ARG A 130 -12.78 7.13 11.62
C ARG A 130 -14.08 7.85 11.28
N ALA A 131 -14.35 8.07 9.99
CA ALA A 131 -15.62 8.69 9.54
C ALA A 131 -16.81 7.82 9.94
N LYS A 132 -16.74 6.50 9.75
CA LYS A 132 -17.77 5.56 10.22
C LYS A 132 -18.01 5.66 11.72
N SER A 133 -16.94 5.70 12.53
CA SER A 133 -17.04 5.82 13.99
C SER A 133 -17.68 7.14 14.41
N LEU A 134 -17.34 8.25 13.76
CA LEU A 134 -17.94 9.54 14.03
C LEU A 134 -19.42 9.58 13.66
N LEU A 135 -19.81 8.99 12.53
CA LEU A 135 -21.20 8.88 12.11
C LEU A 135 -22.03 8.05 13.08
N MET A 136 -21.50 6.92 13.55
CA MET A 136 -22.17 6.11 14.57
C MET A 136 -22.44 6.92 15.86
N GLY A 137 -21.45 7.67 16.32
CA GLY A 137 -21.63 8.55 17.49
C GLY A 137 -22.68 9.66 17.28
N MET A 138 -22.80 10.19 16.06
CA MET A 138 -23.85 11.18 15.71
C MET A 138 -25.24 10.55 15.69
N ILE A 139 -25.39 9.31 15.22
CA ILE A 139 -26.65 8.57 15.22
C ILE A 139 -27.12 8.26 16.65
N GLU A 140 -26.20 7.84 17.52
CA GLU A 140 -26.48 7.52 18.93
C GLU A 140 -26.88 8.76 19.73
N SER A 141 -26.40 9.95 19.36
CA SER A 141 -26.74 11.22 20.02
C SER A 141 -28.08 11.85 19.58
N GLY A 142 -28.83 11.17 18.72
CA GLY A 142 -30.22 11.49 18.36
C GLY A 142 -30.36 12.71 17.42
N ALA A 143 -30.53 12.47 16.14
CA ALA A 143 -31.19 13.43 15.26
C ALA A 143 -31.72 12.73 14.01
N ASP A 144 -33.01 12.82 13.80
CA ASP A 144 -33.73 12.36 12.60
C ASP A 144 -33.32 13.08 11.29
N GLU A 145 -32.51 14.13 11.37
CA GLU A 145 -31.96 14.86 10.21
C GLU A 145 -30.76 14.16 9.55
N SER A 146 -30.18 13.14 10.20
CA SER A 146 -28.94 12.49 9.75
C SER A 146 -29.12 11.46 8.63
N LYS A 147 -30.35 11.08 8.27
CA LYS A 147 -30.58 10.06 7.23
C LYS A 147 -30.08 10.52 5.84
N ASN A 148 -30.31 11.79 5.50
CA ASN A 148 -29.86 12.32 4.22
C ASN A 148 -28.34 12.42 4.13
N ILE A 149 -27.65 12.83 5.20
CA ILE A 149 -26.19 12.94 5.26
C ILE A 149 -25.55 11.55 5.20
N LEU A 150 -26.17 10.55 5.86
CA LEU A 150 -25.71 9.17 5.82
C LEU A 150 -25.81 8.54 4.42
N GLU A 151 -26.88 8.81 3.70
CA GLU A 151 -27.04 8.33 2.32
C GLU A 151 -26.05 9.02 1.39
N GLU A 152 -25.80 10.32 1.57
CA GLU A 152 -24.84 11.07 0.79
C GLU A 152 -23.39 10.61 1.04
N VAL A 153 -23.00 10.37 2.29
CA VAL A 153 -21.69 9.80 2.61
C VAL A 153 -21.56 8.34 2.19
N ARG A 154 -22.60 7.53 2.33
CA ARG A 154 -22.63 6.17 1.77
C ARG A 154 -22.50 6.19 0.25
N SER A 155 -23.12 7.15 -0.41
CA SER A 155 -23.02 7.30 -1.86
C SER A 155 -21.58 7.56 -2.30
N VAL A 156 -20.81 8.33 -1.55
CA VAL A 156 -19.39 8.60 -1.82
C VAL A 156 -18.50 7.37 -1.56
N LEU A 157 -18.84 6.55 -0.56
CA LEU A 157 -18.08 5.35 -0.22
C LEU A 157 -18.36 4.16 -1.15
N THR A 158 -19.53 4.15 -1.82
CA THR A 158 -19.93 3.08 -2.77
C THR A 158 -19.61 3.41 -4.22
N VAL A 159 -18.83 4.46 -4.46
CA VAL A 159 -18.66 5.06 -5.80
C VAL A 159 -18.06 4.13 -6.86
N ASP A 160 -17.30 3.12 -6.49
CA ASP A 160 -16.53 2.35 -7.47
C ASP A 160 -16.67 0.83 -7.38
N THR A 161 -17.69 0.30 -6.67
CA THR A 161 -17.80 -1.14 -6.50
C THR A 161 -18.82 -1.72 -7.48
N GLU A 162 -18.32 -2.46 -8.45
CA GLU A 162 -19.16 -3.36 -9.26
C GLU A 162 -19.86 -4.35 -8.34
N THR A 163 -21.14 -4.57 -8.57
CA THR A 163 -21.91 -5.62 -7.91
C THR A 163 -22.35 -6.67 -8.95
N GLU A 164 -22.74 -7.82 -8.48
CA GLU A 164 -23.28 -8.86 -9.36
C GLU A 164 -24.77 -9.02 -9.08
N VAL A 165 -25.58 -8.93 -10.14
CA VAL A 165 -27.03 -9.14 -10.08
C VAL A 165 -27.39 -10.16 -11.13
N SER A 166 -27.95 -11.29 -10.70
CA SER A 166 -28.34 -12.40 -11.58
C SER A 166 -27.22 -12.94 -12.50
N GLY A 167 -25.97 -12.93 -11.99
CA GLY A 167 -24.79 -13.37 -12.76
C GLY A 167 -24.22 -12.33 -13.71
N MET A 168 -24.73 -11.11 -13.71
CA MET A 168 -24.29 -10.01 -14.57
C MET A 168 -23.66 -8.90 -13.73
N THR A 169 -22.62 -8.28 -14.26
CA THR A 169 -21.96 -7.10 -13.62
C THR A 169 -22.91 -5.90 -13.65
N ALA A 170 -23.12 -5.30 -12.49
CA ALA A 170 -24.08 -4.21 -12.33
C ALA A 170 -23.54 -3.14 -11.36
N GLY A 171 -24.18 -1.98 -11.39
CA GLY A 171 -23.97 -0.94 -10.40
C GLY A 171 -24.69 -1.23 -9.08
N PRO A 172 -24.26 -0.63 -7.96
CA PRO A 172 -24.78 -0.94 -6.63
C PRO A 172 -26.27 -0.61 -6.42
N ASN A 173 -26.82 0.28 -7.22
CA ASN A 173 -28.19 0.77 -7.05
C ASN A 173 -29.22 0.09 -7.98
N VAL A 174 -28.81 -0.89 -8.79
CA VAL A 174 -29.71 -1.55 -9.78
C VAL A 174 -30.98 -2.11 -9.14
N LYS A 175 -30.88 -2.72 -7.97
CA LYS A 175 -32.04 -3.34 -7.30
C LYS A 175 -33.07 -2.38 -6.74
N GLY A 176 -32.66 -1.15 -6.47
CA GLY A 176 -33.51 -0.12 -5.84
C GLY A 176 -33.93 1.00 -6.77
N SER A 177 -33.50 0.99 -8.02
CA SER A 177 -33.78 2.07 -8.98
C SER A 177 -35.02 1.80 -9.81
N GLU A 178 -35.84 2.84 -10.02
CA GLU A 178 -37.00 2.81 -10.90
C GLU A 178 -36.63 2.70 -12.39
N ALA A 179 -35.43 3.12 -12.75
CA ALA A 179 -34.89 3.03 -14.10
C ALA A 179 -33.47 2.47 -14.08
N ILE A 180 -33.14 1.64 -15.04
CA ILE A 180 -31.83 0.97 -15.17
C ILE A 180 -31.26 1.30 -16.54
N ILE A 181 -29.97 1.67 -16.58
CA ILE A 181 -29.21 1.82 -17.81
C ILE A 181 -28.58 0.47 -18.15
N ILE A 182 -28.82 -0.02 -19.34
CA ILE A 182 -28.28 -1.28 -19.84
C ILE A 182 -27.09 -0.97 -20.74
N VAL A 183 -25.96 -1.67 -20.52
CA VAL A 183 -24.72 -1.51 -21.28
C VAL A 183 -24.21 -2.87 -21.76
N GLU A 184 -23.45 -2.89 -22.86
CA GLU A 184 -22.98 -4.12 -23.49
C GLU A 184 -21.61 -4.59 -22.96
N GLY A 185 -20.84 -3.69 -22.34
CA GLY A 185 -19.47 -3.97 -21.94
C GLY A 185 -19.18 -3.72 -20.46
N ARG A 186 -18.37 -4.60 -19.83
CA ARG A 186 -17.87 -4.38 -18.46
C ARG A 186 -17.13 -3.05 -18.28
N ASN A 187 -16.42 -2.60 -19.31
CA ASN A 187 -15.71 -1.33 -19.26
C ASN A 187 -16.67 -0.14 -19.22
N ASP A 188 -17.84 -0.26 -19.84
CA ASP A 188 -18.86 0.79 -19.81
C ASP A 188 -19.48 0.88 -18.41
N VAL A 189 -19.71 -0.27 -17.75
CA VAL A 189 -20.11 -0.31 -16.34
C VAL A 189 -19.11 0.47 -15.48
N ARG A 190 -17.81 0.20 -15.61
CA ARG A 190 -16.76 0.86 -14.83
C ARG A 190 -16.66 2.35 -15.11
N ASN A 191 -16.79 2.74 -16.37
CA ASN A 191 -16.71 4.14 -16.75
C ASN A 191 -17.90 4.92 -16.21
N LEU A 192 -19.11 4.41 -16.34
CA LEU A 192 -20.32 5.07 -15.83
C LEU A 192 -20.34 5.16 -14.30
N LEU A 193 -19.84 4.13 -13.60
CA LEU A 193 -19.65 4.17 -12.15
C LEU A 193 -18.71 5.30 -11.72
N LYS A 194 -17.61 5.54 -12.45
CA LYS A 194 -16.69 6.65 -12.18
C LYS A 194 -17.35 8.03 -12.30
N PHE A 195 -18.37 8.14 -13.13
CA PHE A 195 -19.18 9.35 -13.26
C PHE A 195 -20.37 9.41 -12.31
N GLY A 196 -20.43 8.47 -11.34
CA GLY A 196 -21.48 8.47 -10.31
C GLY A 196 -22.81 7.85 -10.74
N ILE A 197 -22.88 7.24 -11.92
CA ILE A 197 -24.07 6.55 -12.41
C ILE A 197 -24.08 5.13 -11.85
N LYS A 198 -25.03 4.82 -10.95
CA LYS A 198 -25.02 3.59 -10.15
C LYS A 198 -26.15 2.61 -10.50
N ASN A 199 -27.12 3.04 -11.30
CA ASN A 199 -28.30 2.26 -11.72
C ASN A 199 -28.11 1.65 -13.11
N LEU A 200 -27.05 0.89 -13.30
CA LEU A 200 -26.66 0.32 -14.59
C LEU A 200 -26.40 -1.17 -14.47
N SER A 201 -26.65 -1.94 -15.53
CA SER A 201 -26.41 -3.36 -15.63
C SER A 201 -25.83 -3.75 -16.97
N LEU A 202 -24.95 -4.75 -16.96
CA LEU A 202 -24.53 -5.44 -18.17
C LEU A 202 -25.69 -6.29 -18.72
N ILE A 203 -25.79 -6.38 -20.04
CA ILE A 203 -26.65 -7.36 -20.72
C ILE A 203 -25.99 -8.73 -20.72
#